data_525e95264373d0ce31967197d5efde03
#
_entry.id   525e95264373d0ce31967197d5efde03
#
_cell.length_a   1.000
_cell.length_b   1.000
_cell.length_c   1.000
_cell.angle_alpha   90.00
_cell.angle_beta   90.00
_cell.angle_gamma   90.00
#
_symmetry.space_group_name_H-M   'P 1'
#
loop_
_entity.id
_entity.type
_entity.pdbx_description
1 polymer ?
#
loop_
_entity_poly.entity_id
_entity_poly.type
_entity_poly.pdbx_seq_one_letter_code
_entity_poly.pdbx_strand_id
1 'polypeptide(L)'
;MYSIEVNSLSKSYGNFIAVDGIDLKVESGKIFGFLGPNGAGKTTTIKLLTTLIPPSSGKMNILGIDGVKSPLEVRKRIGVVLQQPSYEPTLSVEKSLEKYGMMWNVDAKTRKVRVEELLVAFDLADIRKKKND
;
A
#
# COMPACT_ATOMS: atom_id res chain seq x y z
N MET A 1 -21.20 2.45 -0.96
CA MET A 1 -20.17 2.14 -1.98
C MET A 1 -19.00 1.49 -1.26
N TYR A 2 -18.45 0.40 -1.78
CA TYR A 2 -17.30 -0.30 -1.18
C TYR A 2 -16.00 0.14 -1.86
N SER A 3 -14.97 0.41 -1.05
CA SER A 3 -13.60 0.65 -1.54
C SER A 3 -12.84 -0.66 -1.77
N ILE A 4 -13.19 -1.71 -1.04
CA ILE A 4 -12.66 -3.06 -1.22
C ILE A 4 -13.81 -4.05 -1.21
N GLU A 5 -13.86 -4.93 -2.21
CA GLU A 5 -14.79 -6.05 -2.26
C GLU A 5 -14.06 -7.27 -2.80
N VAL A 6 -14.03 -8.34 -2.04
CA VAL A 6 -13.44 -9.62 -2.44
C VAL A 6 -14.44 -10.75 -2.20
N ASN A 7 -14.42 -11.73 -3.10
CA ASN A 7 -15.30 -12.88 -3.06
C ASN A 7 -14.47 -14.14 -3.25
N SER A 8 -14.55 -15.04 -2.27
CA SER A 8 -13.87 -16.35 -2.22
C SER A 8 -12.38 -16.25 -2.57
N LEU A 9 -11.71 -15.19 -2.07
CA LEU A 9 -10.32 -14.91 -2.38
C LEU A 9 -9.41 -15.90 -1.67
N SER A 10 -8.58 -16.60 -2.44
CA SER A 10 -7.67 -17.61 -1.91
C SER A 10 -6.25 -17.42 -2.41
N LYS A 11 -5.28 -17.86 -1.59
CA LYS A 11 -3.87 -17.92 -1.95
C LYS A 11 -3.22 -19.18 -1.42
N SER A 12 -2.64 -19.93 -2.32
CA SER A 12 -1.84 -21.11 -2.01
C SER A 12 -0.39 -20.95 -2.49
N TYR A 13 0.54 -21.56 -1.78
CA TYR A 13 1.94 -21.72 -2.13
C TYR A 13 2.27 -23.21 -2.11
N GLY A 14 2.25 -23.84 -3.28
CA GLY A 14 2.28 -25.30 -3.36
C GLY A 14 1.11 -25.91 -2.58
N ASN A 15 1.41 -26.77 -1.62
CA ASN A 15 0.40 -27.43 -0.76
C ASN A 15 -0.02 -26.58 0.46
N PHE A 16 0.59 -25.44 0.69
CA PHE A 16 0.27 -24.56 1.82
C PHE A 16 -0.79 -23.53 1.42
N ILE A 17 -1.95 -23.55 2.07
CA ILE A 17 -3.02 -22.57 1.88
C ILE A 17 -2.80 -21.42 2.88
N ALA A 18 -2.40 -20.26 2.37
CA ALA A 18 -2.13 -19.08 3.18
C ALA A 18 -3.38 -18.20 3.40
N VAL A 19 -4.33 -18.22 2.46
CA VAL A 19 -5.64 -17.58 2.55
C VAL A 19 -6.63 -18.52 1.90
N ASP A 20 -7.73 -18.82 2.61
CA ASP A 20 -8.72 -19.81 2.18
C ASP A 20 -10.11 -19.17 2.04
N GLY A 21 -10.49 -18.86 0.80
CA GLY A 21 -11.84 -18.45 0.40
C GLY A 21 -12.44 -17.26 1.16
N ILE A 22 -11.67 -16.23 1.47
CA ILE A 22 -12.20 -15.11 2.24
C ILE A 22 -13.14 -14.23 1.43
N ASP A 23 -14.22 -13.79 2.08
CA ASP A 23 -15.13 -12.75 1.61
C ASP A 23 -14.95 -11.51 2.49
N LEU A 24 -14.80 -10.33 1.86
CA LEU A 24 -14.59 -9.08 2.58
C LEU A 24 -15.20 -7.91 1.82
N LYS A 25 -15.87 -7.02 2.56
CA LYS A 25 -16.36 -5.73 2.05
C LYS A 25 -15.93 -4.62 2.99
N VAL A 26 -15.24 -3.62 2.45
CA VAL A 26 -14.85 -2.42 3.19
C VAL A 26 -15.52 -1.21 2.56
N GLU A 27 -16.33 -0.52 3.34
CA GLU A 27 -17.00 0.70 2.88
C GLU A 27 -16.00 1.85 2.67
N SER A 28 -16.32 2.69 1.70
CA SER A 28 -15.52 3.90 1.44
C SER A 28 -15.53 4.84 2.64
N GLY A 29 -14.38 5.45 2.94
CA GLY A 29 -14.25 6.41 4.05
C GLY A 29 -14.19 5.77 5.45
N LYS A 30 -14.10 4.44 5.55
CA LYS A 30 -13.99 3.74 6.84
C LYS A 30 -12.54 3.29 7.10
N ILE A 31 -12.18 3.25 8.39
CA ILE A 31 -10.97 2.57 8.85
C ILE A 31 -11.33 1.11 9.12
N PHE A 32 -10.59 0.20 8.53
CA PHE A 32 -10.79 -1.24 8.69
C PHE A 32 -9.52 -1.89 9.25
N GLY A 33 -9.65 -2.68 10.32
CA GLY A 33 -8.54 -3.37 10.97
C GLY A 33 -8.57 -4.88 10.70
N PHE A 34 -7.42 -5.44 10.32
CA PHE A 34 -7.19 -6.88 10.30
C PHE A 34 -6.61 -7.34 11.63
N LEU A 35 -7.38 -8.11 12.40
CA LEU A 35 -6.95 -8.68 13.67
C LEU A 35 -6.84 -10.19 13.57
N GLY A 36 -5.94 -10.79 14.35
CA GLY A 36 -5.76 -12.23 14.39
C GLY A 36 -4.33 -12.64 14.79
N PRO A 37 -4.11 -13.92 15.12
CA PRO A 37 -2.80 -14.44 15.53
C PRO A 37 -1.77 -14.39 14.41
N ASN A 38 -0.50 -14.63 14.75
CA ASN A 38 0.55 -14.79 13.74
C ASN A 38 0.26 -16.05 12.91
N GLY A 39 0.51 -15.96 11.60
CA GLY A 39 0.20 -17.04 10.68
C GLY A 39 -1.24 -17.07 10.13
N ALA A 40 -2.16 -16.23 10.63
CA ALA A 40 -3.56 -16.18 10.16
C ALA A 40 -3.75 -15.60 8.73
N GLY A 41 -2.72 -15.44 7.94
CA GLY A 41 -2.83 -14.96 6.56
C GLY A 41 -2.95 -13.44 6.40
N LYS A 42 -2.92 -12.64 7.48
CA LYS A 42 -3.10 -11.18 7.42
C LYS A 42 -2.18 -10.49 6.41
N THR A 43 -0.88 -10.74 6.50
CA THR A 43 0.12 -10.16 5.60
C THR A 43 -0.10 -10.60 4.15
N THR A 44 -0.47 -11.87 3.95
CA THR A 44 -0.78 -12.40 2.62
C THR A 44 -2.03 -11.73 2.06
N THR A 45 -3.06 -11.55 2.86
CA THR A 45 -4.29 -10.84 2.44
C THR A 45 -3.98 -9.39 2.06
N ILE A 46 -3.19 -8.66 2.85
CA ILE A 46 -2.76 -7.29 2.48
C ILE A 46 -1.98 -7.30 1.16
N LYS A 47 -1.07 -8.24 0.95
CA LYS A 47 -0.33 -8.36 -0.32
C LYS A 47 -1.25 -8.64 -1.50
N LEU A 48 -2.30 -9.42 -1.32
CA LEU A 48 -3.34 -9.64 -2.34
C LEU A 48 -4.10 -8.35 -2.64
N LEU A 49 -4.66 -7.70 -1.60
CA LEU A 49 -5.44 -6.47 -1.73
C LEU A 49 -4.64 -5.32 -2.35
N THR A 50 -3.34 -5.26 -2.08
CA THR A 50 -2.42 -4.28 -2.70
C THR A 50 -1.88 -4.72 -4.05
N THR A 51 -2.35 -5.85 -4.57
CA THR A 51 -1.92 -6.44 -5.86
C THR A 51 -0.42 -6.71 -5.98
N LEU A 52 0.29 -6.82 -4.85
CA LEU A 52 1.71 -7.19 -4.82
C LEU A 52 1.93 -8.66 -5.21
N ILE A 53 0.95 -9.50 -4.94
CA ILE A 53 0.92 -10.91 -5.38
C ILE A 53 -0.45 -11.20 -6.00
N PRO A 54 -0.52 -12.07 -7.02
CA PRO A 54 -1.79 -12.51 -7.58
C PRO A 54 -2.46 -13.54 -6.66
N PRO A 55 -3.80 -13.57 -6.60
CA PRO A 55 -4.52 -14.64 -5.93
C PRO A 55 -4.39 -15.97 -6.71
N SER A 56 -4.62 -17.08 -6.01
CA SER A 56 -4.75 -18.39 -6.64
C SER A 56 -6.16 -18.61 -7.19
N SER A 57 -7.17 -18.04 -6.53
CA SER A 57 -8.57 -18.06 -6.99
C SER A 57 -9.36 -16.92 -6.33
N GLY A 58 -10.61 -16.74 -6.76
CA GLY A 58 -11.52 -15.71 -6.27
C GLY A 58 -11.49 -14.43 -7.09
N LYS A 59 -12.24 -13.45 -6.62
CA LYS A 59 -12.40 -12.14 -7.29
C LYS A 59 -12.06 -11.03 -6.31
N MET A 60 -11.52 -9.95 -6.85
CA MET A 60 -11.08 -8.80 -6.07
C MET A 60 -11.39 -7.51 -6.84
N ASN A 61 -12.16 -6.63 -6.23
CA ASN A 61 -12.45 -5.29 -6.73
C ASN A 61 -11.93 -4.26 -5.73
N ILE A 62 -11.08 -3.36 -6.18
CA ILE A 62 -10.47 -2.30 -5.37
C ILE A 62 -10.79 -0.96 -6.04
N LEU A 63 -11.52 -0.10 -5.35
CA LEU A 63 -11.96 1.20 -5.86
C LEU A 63 -12.70 1.11 -7.21
N GLY A 64 -13.51 0.06 -7.40
CA GLY A 64 -14.21 -0.19 -8.66
C GLY A 64 -13.37 -0.84 -9.76
N ILE A 65 -12.11 -1.18 -9.49
CA ILE A 65 -11.17 -1.77 -10.46
C ILE A 65 -11.00 -3.25 -10.16
N ASP A 66 -11.11 -4.11 -11.18
CA ASP A 66 -10.77 -5.54 -11.08
C ASP A 66 -9.28 -5.70 -10.78
N GLY A 67 -8.95 -6.05 -9.53
CA GLY A 67 -7.56 -6.13 -9.07
C GLY A 67 -6.78 -7.30 -9.65
N VAL A 68 -7.47 -8.29 -10.23
CA VAL A 68 -6.81 -9.43 -10.89
C VAL A 68 -6.43 -9.07 -12.32
N LYS A 69 -7.37 -8.44 -13.05
CA LYS A 69 -7.16 -8.09 -14.47
C LYS A 69 -6.33 -6.81 -14.65
N SER A 70 -6.45 -5.86 -13.73
CA SER A 70 -5.86 -4.52 -13.87
C SER A 70 -5.05 -4.10 -12.64
N PRO A 71 -4.06 -4.91 -12.19
CA PRO A 71 -3.33 -4.66 -10.94
C PRO A 71 -2.52 -3.35 -10.96
N LEU A 72 -2.05 -2.92 -12.12
CA LEU A 72 -1.33 -1.64 -12.26
C LEU A 72 -2.26 -0.44 -12.02
N GLU A 73 -3.51 -0.51 -12.49
CA GLU A 73 -4.48 0.56 -12.27
C GLU A 73 -4.88 0.67 -10.80
N VAL A 74 -4.99 -0.46 -10.10
CA VAL A 74 -5.18 -0.47 -8.64
C VAL A 74 -4.01 0.23 -7.96
N ARG A 75 -2.77 -0.17 -8.26
CA ARG A 75 -1.56 0.42 -7.65
C ARG A 75 -1.42 1.93 -7.85
N LYS A 76 -1.92 2.47 -8.96
CA LYS A 76 -1.96 3.93 -9.18
C LYS A 76 -2.95 4.66 -8.27
N ARG A 77 -3.89 3.96 -7.65
CA ARG A 77 -4.96 4.54 -6.82
C ARG A 77 -4.80 4.32 -5.33
N ILE A 78 -3.85 3.51 -4.90
CA ILE A 78 -3.62 3.15 -3.50
C ILE A 78 -2.24 3.61 -3.03
N GLY A 79 -2.12 3.92 -1.75
CA GLY A 79 -0.84 4.06 -1.06
C GLY A 79 -0.63 2.89 -0.11
N VAL A 80 0.60 2.42 0.02
CA VAL A 80 0.96 1.31 0.90
C VAL A 80 2.11 1.73 1.80
N VAL A 81 1.91 1.60 3.12
CA VAL A 81 2.98 1.73 4.10
C VAL A 81 3.43 0.33 4.48
N LEU A 82 4.69 0.02 4.20
CA LEU A 82 5.26 -1.29 4.48
C LEU A 82 5.57 -1.45 5.97
N GLN A 83 5.51 -2.69 6.46
CA GLN A 83 5.86 -3.01 7.85
C GLN A 83 7.34 -2.77 8.15
N GLN A 84 8.22 -3.02 7.18
CA GLN A 84 9.63 -2.67 7.26
C GLN A 84 9.83 -1.30 6.62
N PRO A 85 10.60 -0.41 7.28
CA PRO A 85 10.91 0.88 6.69
C PRO A 85 11.60 0.70 5.33
N SER A 86 11.09 1.37 4.31
CA SER A 86 11.73 1.42 2.99
C SER A 86 12.34 2.81 2.78
N TYR A 87 13.34 3.14 3.59
CA TYR A 87 14.11 4.36 3.44
C TYR A 87 15.49 4.07 2.85
N GLU A 88 16.07 5.06 2.22
CA GLU A 88 17.44 5.04 1.74
C GLU A 88 18.34 5.69 2.80
N PRO A 89 19.21 4.94 3.50
CA PRO A 89 20.03 5.50 4.59
C PRO A 89 20.92 6.67 4.16
N THR A 90 21.31 6.70 2.88
CA THR A 90 22.20 7.71 2.32
C THR A 90 21.51 9.05 2.01
N LEU A 91 20.18 9.04 1.95
CA LEU A 91 19.40 10.24 1.62
C LEU A 91 18.94 10.97 2.89
N SER A 92 18.83 12.29 2.80
CA SER A 92 18.14 13.07 3.81
C SER A 92 16.62 12.87 3.72
N VAL A 93 15.91 13.23 4.80
CA VAL A 93 14.44 13.19 4.85
C VAL A 93 13.83 13.90 3.64
N GLU A 94 14.25 15.14 3.37
CA GLU A 94 13.78 15.92 2.22
C GLU A 94 14.04 15.21 0.88
N LYS A 95 15.27 14.72 0.66
CA LYS A 95 15.62 14.00 -0.57
C LYS A 95 14.88 12.69 -0.74
N SER A 96 14.55 12.02 0.36
CA SER A 96 13.72 10.82 0.32
C SER A 96 12.30 11.14 -0.16
N LEU A 97 11.69 12.20 0.36
CA LEU A 97 10.37 12.68 -0.09
C LEU A 97 10.39 13.09 -1.57
N GLU A 98 11.43 13.83 -1.99
CA GLU A 98 11.62 14.20 -3.40
C GLU A 98 11.73 12.96 -4.30
N LYS A 99 12.54 11.97 -3.90
CA LYS A 99 12.73 10.69 -4.64
C LYS A 99 11.40 9.98 -4.83
N TYR A 100 10.60 9.83 -3.76
CA TYR A 100 9.28 9.21 -3.87
C TYR A 100 8.35 10.00 -4.79
N GLY A 101 8.33 11.32 -4.69
CA GLY A 101 7.56 12.15 -5.62
C GLY A 101 7.97 11.96 -7.09
N MET A 102 9.27 11.81 -7.37
CA MET A 102 9.75 11.47 -8.71
C MET A 102 9.29 10.09 -9.18
N MET A 103 9.38 9.08 -8.32
CA MET A 103 8.93 7.72 -8.63
C MET A 103 7.44 7.66 -8.99
N TRP A 104 6.62 8.53 -8.40
CA TRP A 104 5.20 8.68 -8.71
C TRP A 104 4.90 9.70 -9.81
N ASN A 105 5.93 10.14 -10.53
CA ASN A 105 5.80 11.04 -11.67
C ASN A 105 5.15 12.39 -11.34
N VAL A 106 5.32 12.86 -10.10
CA VAL A 106 4.87 14.18 -9.65
C VAL A 106 5.78 15.24 -10.26
N ASP A 107 5.21 16.24 -10.93
CA ASP A 107 5.99 17.32 -11.53
C ASP A 107 6.79 18.11 -10.48
N ALA A 108 7.88 18.74 -10.92
CA ALA A 108 8.85 19.35 -10.01
C ALA A 108 8.25 20.47 -9.14
N LYS A 109 7.31 21.25 -9.69
CA LYS A 109 6.68 22.37 -8.97
C LYS A 109 5.76 21.84 -7.87
N THR A 110 4.87 20.92 -8.21
CA THR A 110 3.96 20.27 -7.27
C THR A 110 4.74 19.50 -6.20
N ARG A 111 5.80 18.77 -6.61
CA ARG A 111 6.64 18.00 -5.68
C ARG A 111 7.29 18.89 -4.63
N LYS A 112 7.85 20.05 -5.04
CA LYS A 112 8.46 20.98 -4.10
C LYS A 112 7.47 21.47 -3.05
N VAL A 113 6.26 21.84 -3.46
CA VAL A 113 5.21 22.29 -2.54
C VAL A 113 4.80 21.14 -1.60
N ARG A 114 4.59 19.95 -2.14
CA ARG A 114 4.20 18.77 -1.36
C ARG A 114 5.26 18.35 -0.34
N VAL A 115 6.53 18.44 -0.68
CA VAL A 115 7.62 18.15 0.26
C VAL A 115 7.58 19.09 1.46
N GLU A 116 7.39 20.41 1.24
CA GLU A 116 7.26 21.37 2.34
C GLU A 116 6.01 21.09 3.19
N GLU A 117 4.86 20.83 2.57
CA GLU A 117 3.63 20.46 3.30
C GLU A 117 3.83 19.22 4.18
N LEU A 118 4.49 18.19 3.66
CA LEU A 118 4.75 16.96 4.41
C LEU A 118 5.75 17.17 5.55
N LEU A 119 6.82 17.95 5.33
CA LEU A 119 7.78 18.28 6.37
C LEU A 119 7.11 19.00 7.55
N VAL A 120 6.20 19.91 7.27
CA VAL A 120 5.42 20.60 8.31
C VAL A 120 4.40 19.68 8.96
N ALA A 121 3.61 18.94 8.17
CA ALA A 121 2.53 18.09 8.67
C ALA A 121 3.01 16.97 9.61
N PHE A 122 4.25 16.48 9.40
CA PHE A 122 4.86 15.42 10.19
C PHE A 122 5.94 15.91 11.16
N ASP A 123 6.07 17.24 11.37
CA ASP A 123 7.06 17.85 12.27
C ASP A 123 8.50 17.42 11.95
N LEU A 124 8.84 17.39 10.68
CA LEU A 124 10.14 16.96 10.16
C LEU A 124 11.01 18.12 9.67
N ALA A 125 10.55 19.37 9.79
CA ALA A 125 11.22 20.54 9.24
C ALA A 125 12.65 20.71 9.79
N ASP A 126 12.84 20.51 11.09
CA ASP A 126 14.13 20.69 11.77
C ASP A 126 15.15 19.59 11.41
N ILE A 127 14.66 18.42 11.02
CA ILE A 127 15.52 17.29 10.64
C ILE A 127 15.58 17.05 9.13
N ARG A 128 15.06 17.99 8.33
CA ARG A 128 14.94 17.85 6.86
C ARG A 128 16.23 17.43 6.15
N LYS A 129 17.39 17.91 6.65
CA LYS A 129 18.72 17.58 6.10
C LYS A 129 19.38 16.38 6.78
N LYS A 130 18.79 15.86 7.86
CA LYS A 130 19.32 14.69 8.56
C LYS A 130 19.18 13.45 7.65
N LYS A 131 20.22 12.63 7.60
CA LYS A 131 20.17 11.34 6.92
C LYS A 131 19.30 10.35 7.71
N ASN A 132 18.76 9.39 7.01
CA ASN A 132 17.93 8.33 7.59
C ASN A 132 18.86 7.24 8.19
N ASP A 133 19.55 7.56 9.28
CA ASP A 133 20.43 6.61 9.98
C ASP A 133 19.62 5.72 10.94
#